data_5d56e0550202e755556d3d2b4635a91d
#
_entry.id   5d56e0550202e755556d3d2b4635a91d
#
_cell.length_a   1.000
_cell.length_b   1.000
_cell.length_c   1.000
_cell.angle_alpha   90.00
_cell.angle_beta   90.00
_cell.angle_gamma   90.00
#
_symmetry.space_group_name_H-M   'P 1'
#
loop_
_entity.id
_entity.type
_entity.pdbx_description
1 polymer ?
#
loop_
_entity_poly.entity_id
_entity_poly.type
_entity_poly.pdbx_seq_one_letter_code
_entity_poly.pdbx_strand_id
1 'polypeptide(L)'
;MAEPIRIFSSSNGLNNKIDPVRLPYDPQTGVQDLAAAYNVDHDETGRISRRKGFAPTTRTEEVHSMFCEGGPCLFVNGTKLYLLGADYSRQEVATVTQGAKMRYLQLGGRTYYANGFETGYIEDGINHAWSLGTHYGPDTDREFVGPPVGSRLAYHYGHMYVIQGAVAWHSEPYGLNLFDLARNFLPFESEIRMFRPVTNGIFVGLETNTIFIEGQLPQEMRRRLVCDYPAIEDTDVVIEASKVGGGDFYGPAALWTSTEGIMLGIQDGSAINLTQRRMEYPSALRGSAVLFADRYLSLLEP
;
A
#
# COMPACT_ATOMS: atom_id res chain seq x y z
N MET A 1 -11.34 -25.04 50.01
CA MET A 1 -11.22 -23.66 49.45
C MET A 1 -11.57 -23.76 47.99
N ALA A 2 -12.50 -22.95 47.49
CA ALA A 2 -12.78 -22.92 46.06
C ALA A 2 -11.57 -22.30 45.36
N GLU A 3 -11.07 -22.94 44.31
CA GLU A 3 -10.02 -22.36 43.50
C GLU A 3 -10.51 -21.04 42.84
N PRO A 4 -9.68 -19.99 42.83
CA PRO A 4 -10.08 -18.75 42.19
C PRO A 4 -10.26 -18.97 40.70
N ILE A 5 -11.43 -18.64 40.17
CA ILE A 5 -11.72 -18.68 38.74
C ILE A 5 -11.04 -17.49 38.10
N ARG A 6 -10.17 -17.74 37.15
CA ARG A 6 -9.59 -16.67 36.29
C ARG A 6 -10.67 -16.16 35.35
N ILE A 7 -11.04 -14.90 35.49
CA ILE A 7 -12.06 -14.27 34.63
C ILE A 7 -11.42 -13.81 33.31
N PHE A 8 -10.17 -13.35 33.34
CA PHE A 8 -9.44 -12.89 32.19
C PHE A 8 -7.93 -12.91 32.48
N SER A 9 -7.12 -13.42 31.57
CA SER A 9 -5.66 -13.38 31.69
C SER A 9 -5.01 -12.69 30.46
N SER A 10 -5.48 -13.03 29.28
CA SER A 10 -4.96 -12.52 28.01
C SER A 10 -6.03 -12.64 26.93
N SER A 11 -5.78 -12.02 25.78
CA SER A 11 -6.67 -12.05 24.64
C SER A 11 -5.96 -12.60 23.41
N ASN A 12 -6.71 -13.24 22.52
CA ASN A 12 -6.26 -13.53 21.15
C ASN A 12 -6.56 -12.38 20.16
N GLY A 13 -7.06 -11.24 20.64
CA GLY A 13 -7.41 -10.07 19.85
C GLY A 13 -8.90 -9.97 19.51
N LEU A 14 -9.23 -9.06 18.61
CA LEU A 14 -10.60 -8.78 18.19
C LEU A 14 -11.18 -9.95 17.39
N ASN A 15 -12.43 -10.28 17.71
CA ASN A 15 -13.26 -11.20 16.96
C ASN A 15 -14.70 -10.65 16.95
N ASN A 16 -15.01 -9.84 15.96
CA ASN A 16 -16.34 -9.23 15.78
C ASN A 16 -17.21 -10.01 14.77
N LYS A 17 -16.72 -11.15 14.29
CA LYS A 17 -17.44 -12.02 13.34
C LYS A 17 -18.35 -13.04 14.04
N ILE A 18 -18.06 -13.33 15.31
CA ILE A 18 -18.82 -14.28 16.12
C ILE A 18 -19.68 -13.47 17.10
N ASP A 19 -20.91 -13.95 17.34
CA ASP A 19 -21.79 -13.40 18.39
C ASP A 19 -21.03 -13.32 19.73
N PRO A 20 -21.06 -12.18 20.43
CA PRO A 20 -20.35 -11.99 21.70
C PRO A 20 -20.60 -13.05 22.75
N VAL A 21 -21.81 -13.66 22.75
CA VAL A 21 -22.18 -14.75 23.66
C VAL A 21 -21.46 -16.07 23.35
N ARG A 22 -20.98 -16.21 22.12
CA ARG A 22 -20.30 -17.40 21.56
C ARG A 22 -18.80 -17.27 21.46
N LEU A 23 -18.23 -16.14 21.91
CA LEU A 23 -16.79 -15.93 21.80
C LEU A 23 -16.02 -17.03 22.56
N PRO A 24 -14.95 -17.55 21.95
CA PRO A 24 -14.10 -18.54 22.58
C PRO A 24 -13.54 -18.02 23.91
N TYR A 25 -13.72 -18.81 24.96
CA TYR A 25 -13.17 -18.60 26.30
C TYR A 25 -12.57 -19.89 26.78
N ASP A 26 -11.32 -19.85 27.20
CA ASP A 26 -10.67 -20.99 27.86
C ASP A 26 -10.67 -20.78 29.37
N PRO A 27 -11.47 -21.55 30.12
CA PRO A 27 -11.58 -21.40 31.57
C PRO A 27 -10.31 -21.81 32.33
N GLN A 28 -9.43 -22.60 31.74
CA GLN A 28 -8.17 -23.01 32.36
C GLN A 28 -7.11 -21.91 32.30
N THR A 29 -6.98 -21.28 31.17
CA THR A 29 -5.99 -20.24 30.94
C THR A 29 -6.52 -18.81 31.11
N GLY A 30 -7.84 -18.62 31.06
CA GLY A 30 -8.50 -17.32 31.09
C GLY A 30 -8.29 -16.51 29.82
N VAL A 31 -7.93 -17.17 28.71
CA VAL A 31 -7.76 -16.53 27.39
C VAL A 31 -9.12 -16.39 26.70
N GLN A 32 -9.42 -15.22 26.17
CA GLN A 32 -10.65 -15.00 25.40
C GLN A 32 -10.47 -14.03 24.26
N ASP A 33 -11.36 -14.10 23.28
CA ASP A 33 -11.46 -13.13 22.20
C ASP A 33 -12.19 -11.86 22.69
N LEU A 34 -11.94 -10.73 22.02
CA LEU A 34 -12.60 -9.45 22.27
C LEU A 34 -13.73 -9.23 21.27
N ALA A 35 -14.96 -9.03 21.75
CA ALA A 35 -16.10 -8.64 20.90
C ALA A 35 -15.91 -7.24 20.29
N ALA A 36 -15.28 -6.34 21.04
CA ALA A 36 -14.99 -4.98 20.64
C ALA A 36 -13.66 -4.52 21.25
N ALA A 37 -12.92 -3.70 20.52
CA ALA A 37 -11.63 -3.17 20.94
C ALA A 37 -11.52 -1.71 20.51
N TYR A 38 -11.71 -0.79 21.45
CA TYR A 38 -11.65 0.65 21.19
C TYR A 38 -10.44 1.27 21.87
N ASN A 39 -9.58 1.90 21.10
CA ASN A 39 -8.41 2.63 21.59
C ASN A 39 -7.48 1.78 22.49
N VAL A 40 -7.31 0.52 22.10
CA VAL A 40 -6.41 -0.42 22.78
C VAL A 40 -5.38 -0.99 21.82
N ASP A 41 -4.22 -1.30 22.34
CA ASP A 41 -3.20 -2.11 21.70
C ASP A 41 -3.21 -3.51 22.29
N HIS A 42 -3.11 -4.49 21.41
CA HIS A 42 -2.94 -5.89 21.71
C HIS A 42 -1.52 -6.31 21.33
N ASP A 43 -0.79 -6.94 22.23
CA ASP A 43 0.56 -7.42 21.98
C ASP A 43 0.60 -8.94 21.73
N GLU A 44 1.77 -9.45 21.35
CA GLU A 44 1.99 -10.87 21.03
C GLU A 44 1.75 -11.80 22.22
N THR A 45 1.82 -11.27 23.44
CA THR A 45 1.56 -12.04 24.68
C THR A 45 0.07 -12.10 25.03
N GLY A 46 -0.78 -11.46 24.24
CA GLY A 46 -2.22 -11.34 24.50
C GLY A 46 -2.56 -10.25 25.51
N ARG A 47 -1.61 -9.42 25.92
CA ARG A 47 -1.85 -8.30 26.82
C ARG A 47 -2.60 -7.19 26.08
N ILE A 48 -3.57 -6.62 26.76
CA ILE A 48 -4.30 -5.45 26.30
C ILE A 48 -3.80 -4.22 27.07
N SER A 49 -3.46 -3.18 26.35
CA SER A 49 -3.07 -1.90 26.91
C SER A 49 -3.81 -0.75 26.23
N ARG A 50 -3.97 0.35 26.93
CA ARG A 50 -4.50 1.57 26.29
C ARG A 50 -3.49 2.07 25.25
N ARG A 51 -4.00 2.36 24.06
CA ARG A 51 -3.17 2.99 23.01
C ARG A 51 -2.60 4.31 23.52
N LYS A 52 -1.33 4.55 23.24
CA LYS A 52 -0.69 5.83 23.54
C LYS A 52 -1.39 6.95 22.75
N GLY A 53 -1.61 8.09 23.41
CA GLY A 53 -2.17 9.26 22.76
C GLY A 53 -1.18 9.87 21.77
N PHE A 54 -1.69 10.60 20.79
CA PHE A 54 -0.90 11.42 19.88
C PHE A 54 -1.06 12.89 20.27
N ALA A 55 0.05 13.62 20.35
CA ALA A 55 0.03 15.06 20.44
C ALA A 55 0.28 15.66 19.06
N PRO A 56 -0.56 16.60 18.58
CA PRO A 56 -0.30 17.24 17.30
C PRO A 56 0.96 18.10 17.41
N THR A 57 1.93 17.90 16.51
CA THR A 57 3.14 18.72 16.40
C THR A 57 2.82 20.09 15.83
N THR A 58 1.91 20.11 14.86
CA THR A 58 1.35 21.32 14.26
C THR A 58 -0.10 21.05 13.88
N ARG A 59 -0.96 22.06 14.11
CA ARG A 59 -2.33 22.01 13.58
C ARG A 59 -2.31 22.68 12.21
N THR A 60 -2.47 21.89 11.17
CA THR A 60 -2.67 22.35 9.80
C THR A 60 -3.89 21.63 9.25
N GLU A 61 -4.73 22.38 8.58
CA GLU A 61 -5.87 21.86 7.83
C GLU A 61 -5.39 21.35 6.47
N GLU A 62 -6.13 20.43 5.86
CA GLU A 62 -5.90 19.91 4.50
C GLU A 62 -4.57 19.15 4.28
N VAL A 63 -3.96 18.61 5.34
CA VAL A 63 -2.75 17.79 5.21
C VAL A 63 -3.14 16.37 4.79
N HIS A 64 -2.52 15.87 3.73
CA HIS A 64 -2.71 14.49 3.23
C HIS A 64 -1.47 13.94 2.54
N SER A 65 -1.51 12.69 2.12
CA SER A 65 -0.50 12.02 1.28
C SER A 65 0.91 12.10 1.87
N MET A 66 1.04 11.77 3.16
CA MET A 66 2.35 11.73 3.82
C MET A 66 3.12 10.47 3.39
N PHE A 67 4.42 10.65 3.11
CA PHE A 67 5.34 9.60 2.70
C PHE A 67 6.71 9.82 3.34
N CYS A 68 7.24 8.80 4.01
CA CYS A 68 8.53 8.86 4.72
C CYS A 68 9.30 7.54 4.59
N GLU A 69 9.31 6.92 3.41
CA GLU A 69 9.97 5.64 3.18
C GLU A 69 11.30 5.87 2.44
N GLY A 70 12.41 5.48 3.08
CA GLY A 70 13.74 5.38 2.46
C GLY A 70 14.34 6.67 1.89
N GLY A 71 13.68 7.81 2.06
CA GLY A 71 14.05 9.09 1.47
C GLY A 71 13.52 10.28 2.25
N PRO A 72 13.30 11.43 1.59
CA PRO A 72 12.74 12.60 2.22
C PRO A 72 11.30 12.33 2.70
N CYS A 73 10.94 12.92 3.84
CA CYS A 73 9.56 12.88 4.31
C CYS A 73 8.75 13.96 3.59
N LEU A 74 7.79 13.55 2.77
CA LEU A 74 6.96 14.41 1.93
C LEU A 74 5.51 14.41 2.39
N PHE A 75 4.80 15.52 2.23
CA PHE A 75 3.36 15.60 2.45
C PHE A 75 2.75 16.74 1.63
N VAL A 76 1.47 16.65 1.35
CA VAL A 76 0.70 17.72 0.69
C VAL A 76 -0.09 18.50 1.73
N ASN A 77 -0.12 19.83 1.59
CA ASN A 77 -0.97 20.73 2.35
C ASN A 77 -1.62 21.73 1.38
N GLY A 78 -2.92 21.63 1.22
CA GLY A 78 -3.67 22.41 0.23
C GLY A 78 -3.17 22.17 -1.19
N THR A 79 -2.59 23.20 -1.80
CA THR A 79 -2.02 23.16 -3.15
C THR A 79 -0.50 23.02 -3.21
N LYS A 80 0.12 22.62 -2.11
CA LYS A 80 1.57 22.59 -2.02
C LYS A 80 2.10 21.23 -1.55
N LEU A 81 3.15 20.76 -2.21
CA LEU A 81 3.97 19.64 -1.77
C LEU A 81 5.12 20.17 -0.92
N TYR A 82 5.27 19.60 0.28
CA TYR A 82 6.30 19.99 1.24
C TYR A 82 7.25 18.84 1.55
N LEU A 83 8.51 19.21 1.74
CA LEU A 83 9.50 18.41 2.42
C LEU A 83 9.46 18.71 3.91
N LEU A 84 9.41 17.68 4.75
CA LEU A 84 9.42 17.79 6.21
C LEU A 84 10.82 17.50 6.73
N GLY A 85 11.41 18.48 7.40
CA GLY A 85 12.68 18.34 8.10
C GLY A 85 12.56 17.53 9.40
N ALA A 86 13.68 17.05 9.91
CA ALA A 86 13.73 16.34 11.19
C ALA A 86 13.33 17.21 12.39
N ASP A 87 13.46 18.52 12.27
CA ASP A 87 13.02 19.53 13.21
C ASP A 87 11.56 19.99 13.01
N TYR A 88 10.82 19.27 12.15
CA TYR A 88 9.46 19.60 11.70
C TYR A 88 9.37 20.90 10.88
N SER A 89 10.48 21.46 10.43
CA SER A 89 10.48 22.54 9.45
C SER A 89 9.85 22.08 8.13
N ARG A 90 9.29 23.02 7.37
CA ARG A 90 8.60 22.73 6.11
C ARG A 90 9.23 23.52 4.99
N GLN A 91 9.65 22.83 3.96
CA GLN A 91 10.14 23.44 2.74
C GLN A 91 9.16 23.14 1.61
N GLU A 92 8.61 24.16 0.98
CA GLU A 92 7.81 24.02 -0.23
C GLU A 92 8.70 23.55 -1.38
N VAL A 93 8.29 22.46 -2.06
CA VAL A 93 9.06 21.90 -3.19
C VAL A 93 8.30 21.91 -4.50
N ALA A 94 6.97 21.88 -4.48
CA ALA A 94 6.15 21.95 -5.70
C ALA A 94 4.75 22.50 -5.42
N THR A 95 4.11 23.01 -6.48
CA THR A 95 2.67 23.31 -6.50
C THR A 95 1.94 22.13 -7.13
N VAL A 96 0.81 21.73 -6.54
CA VAL A 96 0.03 20.56 -6.94
C VAL A 96 -1.47 20.88 -6.93
N THR A 97 -2.25 20.06 -7.62
CA THR A 97 -3.72 20.19 -7.63
C THR A 97 -4.31 19.91 -6.26
N GLN A 98 -5.16 20.82 -5.76
CA GLN A 98 -5.79 20.72 -4.46
C GLN A 98 -6.65 19.46 -4.35
N GLY A 99 -6.54 18.75 -3.22
CA GLY A 99 -7.33 17.56 -2.92
C GLY A 99 -6.94 16.31 -3.72
N ALA A 100 -6.04 16.43 -4.69
CA ALA A 100 -5.54 15.28 -5.45
C ALA A 100 -4.57 14.46 -4.59
N LYS A 101 -4.91 13.20 -4.33
CA LYS A 101 -4.10 12.31 -3.49
C LYS A 101 -2.77 11.99 -4.18
N MET A 102 -1.67 12.38 -3.57
CA MET A 102 -0.32 12.13 -4.07
C MET A 102 0.14 10.72 -3.68
N ARG A 103 0.74 10.01 -4.62
CA ARG A 103 1.38 8.73 -4.39
C ARG A 103 2.82 8.78 -4.83
N TYR A 104 3.66 8.01 -4.15
CA TYR A 104 5.11 8.13 -4.27
C TYR A 104 5.74 6.78 -4.55
N LEU A 105 6.91 6.83 -5.17
CA LEU A 105 7.78 5.69 -5.41
C LEU A 105 9.24 6.10 -5.20
N GLN A 106 9.89 5.49 -4.21
CA GLN A 106 11.32 5.68 -3.99
C GLN A 106 12.12 4.74 -4.88
N LEU A 107 13.00 5.29 -5.70
CA LEU A 107 13.85 4.51 -6.60
C LEU A 107 15.16 5.24 -6.91
N GLY A 108 16.31 4.60 -6.66
CA GLY A 108 17.62 5.10 -7.07
C GLY A 108 17.98 6.50 -6.54
N GLY A 109 17.64 6.79 -5.27
CA GLY A 109 17.89 8.10 -4.65
C GLY A 109 16.85 9.17 -4.99
N ARG A 110 15.89 8.87 -5.88
CA ARG A 110 14.80 9.75 -6.29
C ARG A 110 13.48 9.31 -5.69
N THR A 111 12.67 10.27 -5.29
CA THR A 111 11.27 10.03 -4.92
C THR A 111 10.37 10.54 -6.03
N TYR A 112 9.90 9.64 -6.87
CA TYR A 112 8.92 9.94 -7.91
C TYR A 112 7.54 10.13 -7.28
N TYR A 113 6.74 11.04 -7.86
CA TYR A 113 5.37 11.29 -7.40
C TYR A 113 4.38 11.41 -8.56
N ALA A 114 3.13 11.06 -8.30
CA ALA A 114 2.02 11.21 -9.24
C ALA A 114 0.70 11.35 -8.46
N ASN A 115 -0.25 12.13 -9.00
CA ASN A 115 -1.56 12.36 -8.38
C ASN A 115 -2.71 12.38 -9.40
N GLY A 116 -2.44 12.01 -10.65
CA GLY A 116 -3.41 12.04 -11.75
C GLY A 116 -3.44 13.37 -12.52
N PHE A 117 -2.77 14.41 -12.03
CA PHE A 117 -2.67 15.73 -12.67
C PHE A 117 -1.23 16.16 -12.90
N GLU A 118 -0.38 15.92 -11.91
CA GLU A 118 1.05 16.24 -11.96
C GLU A 118 1.90 14.98 -11.74
N THR A 119 3.07 15.00 -12.34
CA THR A 119 4.12 14.00 -12.13
C THR A 119 5.49 14.67 -12.10
N GLY A 120 6.39 14.13 -11.30
CA GLY A 120 7.75 14.63 -11.15
C GLY A 120 8.57 13.72 -10.24
N TYR A 121 9.74 14.20 -9.84
CA TYR A 121 10.53 13.52 -8.81
C TYR A 121 11.28 14.54 -7.94
N ILE A 122 11.54 14.15 -6.72
CA ILE A 122 12.37 14.89 -5.77
C ILE A 122 13.73 14.19 -5.69
N GLU A 123 14.81 14.92 -5.90
CA GLU A 123 16.20 14.49 -5.74
C GLU A 123 16.92 15.56 -4.93
N ASP A 124 17.61 15.18 -3.87
CA ASP A 124 18.32 16.09 -2.95
C ASP A 124 17.43 17.25 -2.42
N GLY A 125 16.15 16.99 -2.20
CA GLY A 125 15.18 17.98 -1.70
C GLY A 125 14.71 18.99 -2.76
N ILE A 126 15.08 18.80 -4.02
CA ILE A 126 14.71 19.66 -5.15
C ILE A 126 13.72 18.94 -6.05
N ASN A 127 12.70 19.67 -6.49
CA ASN A 127 11.72 19.16 -7.45
C ASN A 127 12.25 19.23 -8.88
N HIS A 128 12.10 18.14 -9.61
CA HIS A 128 12.47 18.01 -11.01
C HIS A 128 11.29 17.53 -11.86
N ALA A 129 11.20 18.05 -13.07
CA ALA A 129 10.26 17.53 -14.06
C ALA A 129 10.69 16.13 -14.50
N TRP A 130 9.75 15.18 -14.48
CA TRP A 130 9.96 13.85 -15.03
C TRP A 130 9.58 13.87 -16.51
N SER A 131 10.52 14.27 -17.36
CA SER A 131 10.33 14.50 -18.78
C SER A 131 10.97 13.43 -19.66
N LEU A 132 10.68 13.48 -20.94
CA LEU A 132 11.27 12.60 -21.96
C LEU A 132 12.80 12.56 -21.86
N GLY A 133 13.35 11.37 -21.84
CA GLY A 133 14.78 11.12 -21.88
C GLY A 133 15.34 11.00 -23.29
N THR A 134 16.65 10.77 -23.36
CA THR A 134 17.31 10.50 -24.63
C THR A 134 17.25 9.01 -24.93
N HIS A 135 16.72 8.65 -26.10
CA HIS A 135 16.78 7.29 -26.61
C HIS A 135 18.08 7.10 -27.40
N TYR A 136 18.81 6.03 -27.08
CA TYR A 136 20.03 5.61 -27.77
C TYR A 136 19.77 4.24 -28.42
N GLY A 137 19.29 4.22 -29.65
CA GLY A 137 19.04 2.96 -30.34
C GLY A 137 18.72 3.16 -31.83
N PRO A 138 18.78 2.07 -32.61
CA PRO A 138 18.49 2.08 -34.02
C PRO A 138 16.99 2.09 -34.38
N ASP A 139 16.10 2.09 -33.38
CA ASP A 139 14.64 2.00 -33.57
C ASP A 139 14.09 3.29 -34.14
N THR A 140 14.07 3.40 -35.44
CA THR A 140 13.59 4.58 -36.18
C THR A 140 12.07 4.58 -36.40
N ASP A 141 11.38 3.46 -36.08
CA ASP A 141 9.94 3.27 -36.28
C ASP A 141 9.13 3.37 -34.97
N ARG A 142 9.79 3.72 -33.85
CA ARG A 142 9.16 3.90 -32.55
C ARG A 142 9.16 5.37 -32.15
N GLU A 143 8.02 5.82 -31.66
CA GLU A 143 7.86 7.17 -31.10
C GLU A 143 7.89 7.09 -29.58
N PHE A 144 8.92 7.67 -28.99
CA PHE A 144 9.03 7.76 -27.53
C PHE A 144 8.52 9.11 -27.02
N VAL A 145 7.77 9.05 -25.97
CA VAL A 145 7.27 10.22 -25.23
C VAL A 145 7.73 10.15 -23.78
N GLY A 146 7.62 11.28 -23.08
CA GLY A 146 7.83 11.31 -21.62
C GLY A 146 6.77 10.50 -20.87
N PRO A 147 6.93 10.35 -19.54
CA PRO A 147 5.98 9.63 -18.71
C PRO A 147 4.57 10.20 -18.84
N PRO A 148 3.53 9.35 -19.00
CA PRO A 148 2.16 9.81 -18.98
C PRO A 148 1.77 10.30 -17.57
N VAL A 149 0.78 11.17 -17.50
CA VAL A 149 0.23 11.60 -16.22
C VAL A 149 -0.68 10.48 -15.67
N GLY A 150 -0.30 9.90 -14.56
CA GLY A 150 -1.07 8.84 -13.90
C GLY A 150 -1.27 9.08 -12.42
N SER A 151 -2.07 8.24 -11.81
CA SER A 151 -2.43 8.35 -10.39
C SER A 151 -1.56 7.49 -9.46
N ARG A 152 -0.84 6.49 -9.99
CA ARG A 152 0.01 5.58 -9.23
C ARG A 152 1.28 5.27 -9.99
N LEU A 153 2.32 4.92 -9.24
CA LEU A 153 3.63 4.54 -9.75
C LEU A 153 4.04 3.20 -9.17
N ALA A 154 4.74 2.41 -9.97
CA ALA A 154 5.39 1.19 -9.51
C ALA A 154 6.67 0.92 -10.31
N TYR A 155 7.57 0.13 -9.75
CA TYR A 155 8.77 -0.31 -10.44
C TYR A 155 8.88 -1.83 -10.34
N HIS A 156 9.12 -2.47 -11.49
CA HIS A 156 9.28 -3.92 -11.55
C HIS A 156 10.24 -4.28 -12.68
N TYR A 157 11.30 -5.01 -12.37
CA TYR A 157 12.31 -5.54 -13.30
C TYR A 157 12.74 -4.55 -14.41
N GLY A 158 13.23 -3.39 -14.00
CA GLY A 158 13.75 -2.40 -14.95
C GLY A 158 12.70 -1.47 -15.55
N HIS A 159 11.42 -1.76 -15.39
CA HIS A 159 10.32 -0.96 -15.93
C HIS A 159 9.68 -0.09 -14.85
N MET A 160 9.49 1.19 -15.18
CA MET A 160 8.62 2.09 -14.43
C MET A 160 7.20 1.92 -14.96
N TYR A 161 6.24 1.71 -14.06
CA TYR A 161 4.83 1.65 -14.38
C TYR A 161 4.13 2.93 -13.95
N VAL A 162 3.30 3.47 -14.82
CA VAL A 162 2.42 4.62 -14.55
C VAL A 162 0.98 4.18 -14.79
N ILE A 163 0.16 4.25 -13.75
CA ILE A 163 -1.23 3.79 -13.77
C ILE A 163 -2.15 4.96 -14.07
N GLN A 164 -2.98 4.81 -15.12
CA GLN A 164 -3.98 5.78 -15.53
C GLN A 164 -5.32 5.05 -15.77
N GLY A 165 -6.24 5.16 -14.82
CA GLY A 165 -7.52 4.46 -14.88
C GLY A 165 -7.34 2.94 -14.99
N ALA A 166 -7.80 2.36 -16.09
CA ALA A 166 -7.72 0.93 -16.37
C ALA A 166 -6.47 0.52 -17.16
N VAL A 167 -5.46 1.38 -17.27
CA VAL A 167 -4.26 1.11 -18.05
C VAL A 167 -3.01 1.29 -17.18
N ALA A 168 -2.11 0.33 -17.23
CA ALA A 168 -0.75 0.46 -16.71
C ALA A 168 0.22 0.64 -17.87
N TRP A 169 0.73 1.85 -18.04
CA TRP A 169 1.78 2.17 -18.98
C TRP A 169 3.12 1.74 -18.40
N HIS A 170 4.01 1.17 -19.21
CA HIS A 170 5.36 0.86 -18.75
C HIS A 170 6.43 1.53 -19.61
N SER A 171 7.54 1.87 -18.96
CA SER A 171 8.70 2.44 -19.64
C SER A 171 9.46 1.38 -20.43
N GLU A 172 10.44 1.80 -21.22
CA GLU A 172 11.50 0.92 -21.72
C GLU A 172 12.32 0.35 -20.55
N PRO A 173 12.94 -0.83 -20.74
CA PRO A 173 13.81 -1.42 -19.72
C PRO A 173 14.94 -0.45 -19.36
N TYR A 174 15.02 -0.08 -18.09
CA TYR A 174 15.99 0.88 -17.52
C TYR A 174 15.92 2.31 -18.12
N GLY A 175 15.08 2.53 -19.12
CA GLY A 175 14.74 3.84 -19.67
C GLY A 175 13.51 4.42 -18.98
N LEU A 176 13.62 4.77 -17.67
CA LEU A 176 12.48 5.09 -16.80
C LEU A 176 11.62 6.27 -17.26
N ASN A 177 12.08 7.04 -18.21
CA ASN A 177 11.41 8.21 -18.80
C ASN A 177 11.19 8.09 -20.31
N LEU A 178 11.25 6.87 -20.85
CA LEU A 178 10.99 6.55 -22.25
C LEU A 178 9.75 5.67 -22.34
N PHE A 179 8.65 6.19 -22.84
CA PHE A 179 7.39 5.48 -23.00
C PHE A 179 6.96 5.44 -24.47
N ASP A 180 6.63 4.24 -24.96
CA ASP A 180 5.98 4.06 -26.26
C ASP A 180 4.50 3.75 -26.01
N LEU A 181 3.65 4.76 -26.04
CA LEU A 181 2.24 4.63 -25.70
C LEU A 181 1.44 3.80 -26.71
N ALA A 182 2.02 3.48 -27.87
CA ALA A 182 1.38 2.61 -28.85
C ALA A 182 1.61 1.11 -28.53
N ARG A 183 2.68 0.78 -27.78
CA ARG A 183 3.11 -0.61 -27.58
C ARG A 183 3.26 -1.00 -26.10
N ASN A 184 3.64 -0.07 -25.25
CA ASN A 184 4.09 -0.34 -23.88
C ASN A 184 2.96 -0.13 -22.85
N PHE A 185 1.91 -0.94 -22.91
CA PHE A 185 0.79 -0.84 -21.98
C PHE A 185 0.17 -2.20 -21.63
N LEU A 186 -0.40 -2.29 -20.46
CA LEU A 186 -1.21 -3.39 -19.98
C LEU A 186 -2.62 -2.87 -19.70
N PRO A 187 -3.63 -3.21 -20.53
CA PRO A 187 -5.01 -2.81 -20.30
C PRO A 187 -5.68 -3.75 -19.29
N PHE A 188 -6.62 -3.23 -18.50
CA PHE A 188 -7.44 -3.98 -17.54
C PHE A 188 -8.92 -3.75 -17.81
N GLU A 189 -9.76 -4.58 -17.21
CA GLU A 189 -11.21 -4.55 -17.40
C GLU A 189 -11.93 -3.43 -16.63
N SER A 190 -11.26 -2.90 -15.57
CA SER A 190 -11.77 -1.80 -14.75
C SER A 190 -10.64 -0.98 -14.16
N GLU A 191 -10.95 0.07 -13.42
CA GLU A 191 -9.97 0.93 -12.77
C GLU A 191 -9.04 0.16 -11.81
N ILE A 192 -7.77 0.49 -11.87
CA ILE A 192 -6.72 -0.11 -11.04
C ILE A 192 -6.66 0.64 -9.71
N ARG A 193 -7.09 0.01 -8.62
CA ARG A 193 -7.07 0.56 -7.27
C ARG A 193 -5.79 0.23 -6.50
N MET A 194 -5.15 -0.87 -6.85
CA MET A 194 -3.87 -1.31 -6.28
C MET A 194 -2.98 -1.85 -7.40
N PHE A 195 -1.69 -1.54 -7.35
CA PHE A 195 -0.69 -2.08 -8.28
C PHE A 195 0.62 -2.30 -7.51
N ARG A 196 0.78 -3.51 -6.94
CA ARG A 196 1.86 -3.79 -6.00
C ARG A 196 2.78 -4.91 -6.50
N PRO A 197 3.99 -4.56 -6.95
CA PRO A 197 5.00 -5.54 -7.36
C PRO A 197 5.51 -6.39 -6.19
N VAL A 198 5.73 -7.66 -6.48
CA VAL A 198 6.49 -8.63 -5.68
C VAL A 198 7.52 -9.31 -6.58
N THR A 199 8.34 -10.23 -6.06
CA THR A 199 9.46 -10.80 -6.83
C THR A 199 9.03 -11.41 -8.19
N ASN A 200 7.97 -12.21 -8.23
CA ASN A 200 7.62 -12.96 -9.45
C ASN A 200 6.43 -12.37 -10.22
N GLY A 201 6.00 -11.17 -9.89
CA GLY A 201 4.88 -10.54 -10.57
C GLY A 201 4.31 -9.36 -9.80
N ILE A 202 3.06 -9.04 -10.11
CA ILE A 202 2.39 -7.84 -9.59
C ILE A 202 0.98 -8.19 -9.13
N PHE A 203 0.62 -7.85 -7.90
CA PHE A 203 -0.76 -7.86 -7.45
C PHE A 203 -1.48 -6.61 -7.95
N VAL A 204 -2.61 -6.81 -8.60
CA VAL A 204 -3.45 -5.74 -9.14
C VAL A 204 -4.85 -5.85 -8.56
N GLY A 205 -5.23 -4.86 -7.76
CA GLY A 205 -6.60 -4.72 -7.26
C GLY A 205 -7.42 -3.93 -8.28
N LEU A 206 -8.50 -4.53 -8.75
CA LEU A 206 -9.48 -3.92 -9.62
C LEU A 206 -10.75 -3.52 -8.84
N GLU A 207 -11.75 -3.01 -9.50
CA GLU A 207 -13.00 -2.57 -8.82
C GLU A 207 -13.77 -3.71 -8.16
N THR A 208 -13.69 -4.93 -8.69
CA THR A 208 -14.49 -6.07 -8.23
C THR A 208 -13.66 -7.24 -7.75
N ASN A 209 -12.42 -7.33 -8.15
CA ASN A 209 -11.55 -8.48 -7.88
C ASN A 209 -10.10 -8.05 -7.68
N THR A 210 -9.27 -9.01 -7.27
CA THR A 210 -7.82 -8.87 -7.23
C THR A 210 -7.19 -9.96 -8.07
N ILE A 211 -6.30 -9.59 -8.98
CA ILE A 211 -5.58 -10.51 -9.85
C ILE A 211 -4.07 -10.46 -9.57
N PHE A 212 -3.37 -11.49 -9.98
CA PHE A 212 -1.91 -11.51 -10.03
C PHE A 212 -1.45 -11.58 -11.48
N ILE A 213 -0.51 -10.71 -11.84
CA ILE A 213 0.17 -10.75 -13.11
C ILE A 213 1.52 -11.41 -12.88
N GLU A 214 1.61 -12.70 -13.26
CA GLU A 214 2.81 -13.50 -13.11
C GLU A 214 3.79 -13.19 -14.25
N GLY A 215 5.04 -12.94 -13.93
CA GLY A 215 6.11 -12.68 -14.88
C GLY A 215 6.95 -11.47 -14.51
N GLN A 216 8.15 -11.42 -15.06
CA GLN A 216 9.11 -10.33 -14.80
C GLN A 216 9.04 -9.26 -15.89
N LEU A 217 8.89 -9.68 -17.15
CA LEU A 217 8.84 -8.78 -18.29
C LEU A 217 7.40 -8.59 -18.78
N PRO A 218 7.01 -7.36 -19.16
CA PRO A 218 5.62 -7.05 -19.55
C PRO A 218 5.06 -7.98 -20.65
N GLN A 219 5.91 -8.41 -21.60
CA GLN A 219 5.52 -9.27 -22.73
C GLN A 219 5.23 -10.72 -22.32
N GLU A 220 5.74 -11.16 -21.18
CA GLU A 220 5.61 -12.54 -20.66
C GLU A 220 4.53 -12.66 -19.60
N MET A 221 3.97 -11.53 -19.16
CA MET A 221 3.03 -11.48 -18.04
C MET A 221 1.74 -12.21 -18.32
N ARG A 222 1.35 -13.11 -17.40
CA ARG A 222 0.11 -13.89 -17.42
C ARG A 222 -0.78 -13.49 -16.27
N ARG A 223 -2.08 -13.34 -16.52
CA ARG A 223 -3.07 -12.97 -15.53
C ARG A 223 -3.68 -14.18 -14.85
N ARG A 224 -3.81 -14.12 -13.54
CA ARG A 224 -4.47 -15.13 -12.72
C ARG A 224 -5.35 -14.45 -11.67
N LEU A 225 -6.59 -14.91 -11.52
CA LEU A 225 -7.46 -14.45 -10.44
C LEU A 225 -6.89 -14.89 -9.09
N VAL A 226 -6.83 -13.97 -8.15
CA VAL A 226 -6.40 -14.21 -6.75
C VAL A 226 -7.64 -14.34 -5.85
N CYS A 227 -8.53 -13.38 -5.92
CA CYS A 227 -9.80 -13.41 -5.21
C CYS A 227 -10.85 -12.55 -5.94
N ASP A 228 -12.11 -12.86 -5.71
CA ASP A 228 -13.29 -12.24 -6.31
C ASP A 228 -13.84 -11.06 -5.52
N TYR A 229 -12.97 -10.39 -4.79
CA TYR A 229 -13.26 -9.15 -4.07
C TYR A 229 -12.11 -8.13 -4.21
N PRO A 230 -12.44 -6.83 -4.15
CA PRO A 230 -11.48 -5.78 -4.41
C PRO A 230 -10.53 -5.52 -3.25
N ALA A 231 -9.36 -4.97 -3.57
CA ALA A 231 -8.55 -4.26 -2.60
C ALA A 231 -9.17 -2.88 -2.30
N ILE A 232 -9.12 -2.45 -1.04
CA ILE A 232 -9.46 -1.08 -0.66
C ILE A 232 -8.31 -0.18 -1.07
N GLU A 233 -8.64 0.87 -1.81
CA GLU A 233 -7.66 1.77 -2.39
C GLU A 233 -6.73 2.39 -1.35
N ASP A 234 -5.42 2.46 -1.66
CA ASP A 234 -4.35 3.04 -0.83
C ASP A 234 -4.11 2.39 0.54
N THR A 235 -4.56 1.15 0.71
CA THR A 235 -4.24 0.35 1.90
C THR A 235 -3.07 -0.61 1.68
N ASP A 236 -2.46 -0.59 0.52
CA ASP A 236 -1.41 -1.54 0.14
C ASP A 236 -0.01 -1.05 0.56
N VAL A 237 0.76 -1.94 1.17
CA VAL A 237 2.15 -1.74 1.58
C VAL A 237 3.00 -2.95 1.21
N VAL A 238 4.31 -2.77 1.14
CA VAL A 238 5.26 -3.88 1.01
C VAL A 238 5.79 -4.26 2.38
N ILE A 239 5.86 -5.56 2.65
CA ILE A 239 6.43 -6.11 3.87
C ILE A 239 7.35 -7.27 3.53
N GLU A 240 8.32 -7.57 4.38
CA GLU A 240 9.05 -8.84 4.30
C GLU A 240 8.14 -9.99 4.76
N ALA A 241 7.93 -10.99 3.89
CA ALA A 241 6.96 -12.07 4.12
C ALA A 241 7.26 -12.88 5.41
N SER A 242 8.52 -13.02 5.77
CA SER A 242 8.94 -13.74 6.99
C SER A 242 8.46 -13.08 8.28
N LYS A 243 8.08 -11.80 8.25
CA LYS A 243 7.51 -11.07 9.39
C LYS A 243 6.03 -11.37 9.63
N VAL A 244 5.38 -12.04 8.68
CA VAL A 244 3.94 -12.33 8.74
C VAL A 244 3.74 -13.84 8.52
N GLY A 245 2.98 -14.50 9.36
CA GLY A 245 2.53 -15.87 9.12
C GLY A 245 3.50 -17.00 9.43
N GLY A 246 4.53 -16.77 10.28
CA GLY A 246 5.25 -17.89 10.94
C GLY A 246 6.42 -18.51 10.19
N GLY A 247 7.06 -17.81 9.27
CA GLY A 247 8.44 -18.12 8.88
C GLY A 247 8.67 -18.98 7.63
N ASP A 248 7.61 -19.46 6.97
CA ASP A 248 7.76 -20.28 5.75
C ASP A 248 7.84 -19.46 4.46
N PHE A 249 7.62 -18.15 4.55
CA PHE A 249 7.62 -17.23 3.41
C PHE A 249 8.78 -16.24 3.50
N TYR A 250 9.41 -15.96 2.35
CA TYR A 250 10.55 -15.07 2.25
C TYR A 250 10.36 -14.05 1.11
N GLY A 251 11.06 -12.93 1.23
CA GLY A 251 11.09 -11.88 0.22
C GLY A 251 9.92 -10.89 0.33
N PRO A 252 9.85 -9.91 -0.58
CA PRO A 252 8.82 -8.89 -0.56
C PRO A 252 7.44 -9.50 -0.78
N ALA A 253 6.51 -9.14 0.09
CA ALA A 253 5.10 -9.49 0.02
C ALA A 253 4.24 -8.23 -0.03
N ALA A 254 3.11 -8.31 -0.69
CA ALA A 254 2.08 -7.29 -0.69
C ALA A 254 1.12 -7.52 0.48
N LEU A 255 0.91 -6.49 1.29
CA LEU A 255 -0.08 -6.51 2.37
C LEU A 255 -1.09 -5.40 2.10
N TRP A 256 -2.39 -5.75 2.09
CA TRP A 256 -3.46 -4.79 1.83
C TRP A 256 -4.73 -5.15 2.58
N THR A 257 -5.61 -4.16 2.78
CA THR A 257 -6.96 -4.41 3.26
C THR A 257 -7.89 -4.61 2.07
N SER A 258 -8.71 -5.64 2.12
CA SER A 258 -9.80 -5.92 1.19
C SER A 258 -11.15 -5.75 1.89
N THR A 259 -12.24 -5.86 1.16
CA THR A 259 -13.60 -5.90 1.74
C THR A 259 -13.83 -7.12 2.65
N GLU A 260 -13.03 -8.18 2.50
CA GLU A 260 -13.16 -9.44 3.26
C GLU A 260 -12.08 -9.62 4.33
N GLY A 261 -11.12 -8.69 4.45
CA GLY A 261 -10.07 -8.77 5.45
C GLY A 261 -8.71 -8.28 5.01
N ILE A 262 -7.71 -8.46 5.86
CA ILE A 262 -6.32 -8.14 5.55
C ILE A 262 -5.71 -9.30 4.77
N MET A 263 -5.21 -8.99 3.58
CA MET A 263 -4.64 -9.93 2.64
C MET A 263 -3.11 -9.83 2.63
N LEU A 264 -2.46 -10.98 2.65
CA LEU A 264 -1.03 -11.12 2.42
C LEU A 264 -0.82 -11.85 1.09
N GLY A 265 -0.28 -11.14 0.10
CA GLY A 265 0.11 -11.71 -1.20
C GLY A 265 1.59 -11.98 -1.26
N ILE A 266 1.98 -13.21 -1.51
CA ILE A 266 3.38 -13.64 -1.55
C ILE A 266 3.91 -13.76 -2.99
N GLN A 267 5.20 -13.98 -3.13
CA GLN A 267 5.92 -13.89 -4.40
C GLN A 267 5.45 -14.86 -5.51
N ASP A 268 4.79 -15.97 -5.18
CA ASP A 268 4.22 -16.92 -6.15
C ASP A 268 2.80 -16.52 -6.63
N GLY A 269 2.31 -15.36 -6.16
CA GLY A 269 0.99 -14.85 -6.48
C GLY A 269 -0.14 -15.48 -5.70
N SER A 270 0.13 -16.36 -4.73
CA SER A 270 -0.90 -16.78 -3.78
C SER A 270 -1.17 -15.68 -2.75
N ALA A 271 -2.39 -15.62 -2.23
CA ALA A 271 -2.76 -14.68 -1.21
C ALA A 271 -3.53 -15.37 -0.07
N ILE A 272 -3.25 -14.92 1.15
CA ILE A 272 -3.82 -15.44 2.38
C ILE A 272 -4.62 -14.32 3.06
N ASN A 273 -5.87 -14.58 3.44
CA ASN A 273 -6.62 -13.66 4.28
C ASN A 273 -6.29 -13.92 5.75
N LEU A 274 -5.56 -12.99 6.36
CA LEU A 274 -5.07 -13.09 7.74
C LEU A 274 -6.18 -12.96 8.79
N THR A 275 -7.31 -12.35 8.43
CA THR A 275 -8.37 -11.98 9.37
C THR A 275 -9.74 -12.58 9.05
N GLN A 276 -9.83 -13.42 8.03
CA GLN A 276 -11.08 -13.99 7.50
C GLN A 276 -12.03 -14.59 8.55
N ARG A 277 -11.46 -15.24 9.57
CA ARG A 277 -12.25 -15.95 10.60
C ARG A 277 -12.59 -15.09 11.81
N ARG A 278 -12.04 -13.90 11.91
CA ARG A 278 -12.07 -13.11 13.15
C ARG A 278 -12.63 -11.71 12.98
N MET A 279 -12.47 -11.10 11.79
CA MET A 279 -12.80 -9.69 11.60
C MET A 279 -13.76 -9.51 10.44
N GLU A 280 -14.81 -8.75 10.70
CA GLU A 280 -15.68 -8.16 9.70
C GLU A 280 -15.28 -6.71 9.53
N TYR A 281 -15.12 -6.29 8.27
CA TYR A 281 -14.64 -4.96 7.92
C TYR A 281 -15.81 -4.06 7.51
N PRO A 282 -15.75 -2.76 7.84
CA PRO A 282 -16.72 -1.82 7.31
C PRO A 282 -16.59 -1.71 5.79
N SER A 283 -17.68 -1.44 5.13
CA SER A 283 -17.66 -1.10 3.69
C SER A 283 -16.87 0.19 3.50
N ALA A 284 -15.81 0.13 2.74
CA ALA A 284 -14.96 1.27 2.42
C ALA A 284 -14.42 1.13 0.99
N LEU A 285 -14.29 2.25 0.30
CA LEU A 285 -13.71 2.30 -1.05
C LEU A 285 -12.25 2.73 -1.02
N ARG A 286 -11.88 3.54 -0.03
CA ARG A 286 -10.56 4.14 0.13
C ARG A 286 -10.04 3.95 1.54
N GLY A 287 -8.76 4.14 1.68
CA GLY A 287 -8.13 4.13 2.99
C GLY A 287 -6.73 4.72 2.95
N SER A 288 -6.00 4.41 3.98
CA SER A 288 -4.56 4.68 4.07
C SER A 288 -3.93 3.61 4.92
N ALA A 289 -2.73 3.19 4.61
CA ALA A 289 -2.02 2.24 5.44
C ALA A 289 -0.55 2.60 5.60
N VAL A 290 0.02 2.14 6.68
CA VAL A 290 1.44 2.30 7.00
C VAL A 290 1.93 1.11 7.82
N LEU A 291 3.18 0.75 7.61
CA LEU A 291 3.91 -0.14 8.51
C LEU A 291 4.61 0.70 9.57
N PHE A 292 4.27 0.48 10.82
CA PHE A 292 4.90 1.17 11.94
C PHE A 292 5.24 0.16 13.05
N ALA A 293 6.51 0.09 13.43
CA ALA A 293 7.01 -0.83 14.45
C ALA A 293 6.52 -2.29 14.25
N ASP A 294 6.68 -2.81 13.03
CA ASP A 294 6.25 -4.14 12.58
C ASP A 294 4.73 -4.40 12.69
N ARG A 295 3.94 -3.32 12.74
CA ARG A 295 2.47 -3.37 12.74
C ARG A 295 1.92 -2.74 11.47
N TYR A 296 0.98 -3.42 10.87
CA TYR A 296 0.18 -2.85 9.78
C TYR A 296 -0.96 -2.04 10.39
N LEU A 297 -0.94 -0.76 10.14
CA LEU A 297 -1.99 0.18 10.55
C LEU A 297 -2.74 0.61 9.31
N SER A 298 -4.04 0.39 9.27
CA SER A 298 -4.92 0.86 8.19
C SER A 298 -6.03 1.72 8.75
N LEU A 299 -6.32 2.80 8.05
CA LEU A 299 -7.48 3.66 8.26
C LEU A 299 -8.38 3.50 7.05
N LEU A 300 -9.65 3.23 7.28
CA LEU A 300 -10.64 3.04 6.22
C LEU A 300 -11.59 4.25 6.22
N GLU A 301 -11.90 4.73 5.03
CA GLU A 301 -12.87 5.80 4.81
C GLU A 301 -14.20 5.14 4.35
N PRO A 302 -15.22 5.13 5.21
CA PRO A 302 -16.52 4.52 4.91
C PRO A 302 -17.30 5.24 3.82
#